data_29426f478d7e4037973b4ff851e13cfe
#
_entry.id   29426f478d7e4037973b4ff851e13cfe
#
_cell.length_a   1.000
_cell.length_b   1.000
_cell.length_c   1.000
_cell.angle_alpha   90.00
_cell.angle_beta   90.00
_cell.angle_gamma   90.00
#
_symmetry.space_group_name_H-M   'P 1'
#
loop_
_entity.id
_entity.type
_entity.pdbx_description
1 polymer ?
#
loop_
_entity_poly.entity_id
_entity_poly.type
_entity_poly.pdbx_seq_one_letter_code
_entity_poly.pdbx_strand_id
1 'polypeptide(L)'
;MSDPIDLTGLDYDYLRYTGVNAADQRKNHSFYLPFFRDCRRVVDLGCGDGDFVQLLVEQGVEALGVDSDPIAAEKMRARGLSIIAEDALTYLQNVEAGSLDGIFSAHLVEHLRYQAVYQLIFYANRALKSGGRIVLATPNPHALISHLDLYWLHFGHVSFYHPRLLCFFLHRVGFRSETWGENPAPPHPLLGSLYHHQAPPQANSIDPGRFERRSIDWEASPPREKLSRWRRSLRGRLARLLGLDDIVRQVNQEFAQLPADMDSLIDRVDRPFECFATAVKP
;
A
#
# COMPACT_ATOMS: atom_id res chain seq x y z
N MET A 1 34.90 22.65 -3.28
CA MET A 1 33.50 22.22 -3.46
C MET A 1 33.58 20.75 -3.73
N SER A 2 33.00 19.88 -2.90
CA SER A 2 32.89 18.46 -3.19
C SER A 2 31.97 18.30 -4.41
N ASP A 3 32.33 17.39 -5.31
CA ASP A 3 31.47 17.02 -6.44
C ASP A 3 30.07 16.63 -5.90
N PRO A 4 28.99 16.97 -6.62
CA PRO A 4 27.66 16.56 -6.22
C PRO A 4 27.60 15.03 -6.12
N ILE A 5 27.03 14.52 -5.04
CA ILE A 5 26.82 13.08 -4.86
C ILE A 5 25.88 12.61 -5.97
N ASP A 6 26.30 11.60 -6.73
CA ASP A 6 25.44 10.96 -7.71
C ASP A 6 24.45 10.03 -6.99
N LEU A 7 23.17 10.34 -7.11
CA LEU A 7 22.06 9.57 -6.54
C LEU A 7 21.29 8.77 -7.61
N THR A 8 21.83 8.70 -8.83
CA THR A 8 21.19 7.97 -9.93
C THR A 8 21.03 6.49 -9.56
N GLY A 9 19.83 5.98 -9.68
CA GLY A 9 19.52 4.58 -9.38
C GLY A 9 19.46 4.21 -7.89
N LEU A 10 19.61 5.17 -6.97
CA LEU A 10 19.57 4.89 -5.53
C LEU A 10 18.28 4.20 -5.10
N ASP A 11 17.12 4.68 -5.60
CA ASP A 11 15.81 4.07 -5.35
C ASP A 11 15.76 2.62 -5.83
N TYR A 12 16.34 2.39 -6.99
CA TYR A 12 16.39 1.09 -7.62
C TYR A 12 17.25 0.09 -6.84
N ASP A 13 18.43 0.51 -6.42
CA ASP A 13 19.33 -0.31 -5.59
C ASP A 13 18.68 -0.62 -4.24
N TYR A 14 17.92 0.34 -3.70
CA TYR A 14 17.21 0.16 -2.46
C TYR A 14 16.07 -0.88 -2.59
N LEU A 15 15.26 -0.81 -3.65
CA LEU A 15 14.21 -1.81 -3.90
C LEU A 15 14.80 -3.22 -4.05
N ARG A 16 15.96 -3.36 -4.69
CA ARG A 16 16.67 -4.64 -4.76
C ARG A 16 17.17 -5.09 -3.39
N TYR A 17 17.68 -4.18 -2.60
CA TYR A 17 18.15 -4.45 -1.24
C TYR A 17 17.01 -4.94 -0.35
N THR A 18 15.82 -4.38 -0.46
CA THR A 18 14.64 -4.79 0.30
C THR A 18 14.03 -6.11 -0.17
N GLY A 19 14.50 -6.64 -1.31
CA GLY A 19 14.04 -7.93 -1.83
C GLY A 19 12.66 -7.88 -2.47
N VAL A 20 12.21 -6.70 -2.93
CA VAL A 20 10.97 -6.58 -3.70
C VAL A 20 11.07 -7.46 -4.94
N ASN A 21 10.11 -8.38 -5.09
CA ASN A 21 10.11 -9.38 -6.15
C ASN A 21 9.21 -8.93 -7.31
N ALA A 22 9.77 -8.93 -8.52
CA ALA A 22 9.03 -8.57 -9.74
C ALA A 22 7.78 -9.43 -9.99
N ALA A 23 7.83 -10.73 -9.62
CA ALA A 23 6.67 -11.60 -9.77
C ALA A 23 5.50 -11.19 -8.86
N ASP A 24 5.78 -10.74 -7.66
CA ASP A 24 4.77 -10.25 -6.72
C ASP A 24 4.21 -8.90 -7.19
N GLN A 25 5.05 -7.99 -7.69
CA GLN A 25 4.60 -6.72 -8.27
C GLN A 25 3.69 -6.96 -9.47
N ARG A 26 4.08 -7.85 -10.39
CA ARG A 26 3.25 -8.20 -11.53
C ARG A 26 1.88 -8.75 -11.11
N LYS A 27 1.83 -9.59 -10.07
CA LYS A 27 0.58 -10.10 -9.52
C LYS A 27 -0.28 -8.98 -8.95
N ASN A 28 0.30 -8.07 -8.17
CA ASN A 28 -0.39 -6.92 -7.62
C ASN A 28 -0.98 -6.04 -8.71
N HIS A 29 -0.19 -5.73 -9.73
CA HIS A 29 -0.60 -4.89 -10.85
C HIS A 29 -1.70 -5.56 -11.71
N SER A 30 -1.72 -6.89 -11.83
CA SER A 30 -2.73 -7.62 -12.61
C SER A 30 -4.17 -7.36 -12.11
N PHE A 31 -4.33 -7.03 -10.83
CA PHE A 31 -5.61 -6.63 -10.24
C PHE A 31 -6.23 -5.41 -10.94
N TYR A 32 -5.41 -4.52 -11.47
CA TYR A 32 -5.88 -3.28 -12.09
C TYR A 32 -6.24 -3.41 -13.58
N LEU A 33 -5.88 -4.50 -14.25
CA LEU A 33 -6.18 -4.71 -15.67
C LEU A 33 -7.66 -4.54 -16.03
N PRO A 34 -8.63 -5.02 -15.21
CA PRO A 34 -10.05 -4.86 -15.52
C PRO A 34 -10.51 -3.40 -15.64
N PHE A 35 -9.82 -2.47 -15.00
CA PHE A 35 -10.14 -1.05 -15.11
C PHE A 35 -9.83 -0.47 -16.51
N PHE A 36 -8.98 -1.12 -17.29
CA PHE A 36 -8.49 -0.63 -18.57
C PHE A 36 -8.94 -1.47 -19.79
N ARG A 37 -9.93 -2.37 -19.60
CA ARG A 37 -10.40 -3.29 -20.68
C ARG A 37 -10.82 -2.58 -21.96
N ASP A 38 -11.46 -1.41 -21.82
CA ASP A 38 -12.00 -0.65 -22.93
C ASP A 38 -11.05 0.47 -23.39
N CYS A 39 -9.84 0.53 -22.82
CA CYS A 39 -8.84 1.52 -23.17
C CYS A 39 -8.00 1.04 -24.32
N ARG A 40 -7.75 1.92 -25.28
CA ARG A 40 -6.81 1.67 -26.39
C ARG A 40 -5.42 2.16 -26.08
N ARG A 41 -5.32 3.31 -25.42
CA ARG A 41 -4.05 3.97 -25.11
C ARG A 41 -3.99 4.31 -23.62
N VAL A 42 -3.05 3.67 -22.91
CA VAL A 42 -2.86 3.81 -21.47
C VAL A 42 -1.44 4.25 -21.17
N VAL A 43 -1.31 5.17 -20.22
CA VAL A 43 -0.01 5.59 -19.68
C VAL A 43 0.12 5.13 -18.25
N ASP A 44 1.28 4.57 -17.90
CA ASP A 44 1.69 4.21 -16.55
C ASP A 44 2.71 5.24 -16.04
N LEU A 45 2.33 6.01 -15.03
CA LEU A 45 3.13 7.09 -14.45
C LEU A 45 3.90 6.57 -13.23
N GLY A 46 5.22 6.70 -13.23
CA GLY A 46 6.09 6.05 -12.26
C GLY A 46 6.16 4.55 -12.50
N CYS A 47 6.35 4.14 -13.75
CA CYS A 47 6.16 2.76 -14.20
C CYS A 47 7.26 1.79 -13.74
N GLY A 48 8.37 2.29 -13.16
CA GLY A 48 9.50 1.47 -12.74
C GLY A 48 9.97 0.50 -13.84
N ASP A 49 10.06 -0.79 -13.53
CA ASP A 49 10.48 -1.85 -14.46
C ASP A 49 9.46 -2.15 -15.57
N GLY A 50 8.29 -1.50 -15.58
CA GLY A 50 7.28 -1.61 -16.63
C GLY A 50 6.42 -2.87 -16.57
N ASP A 51 6.24 -3.46 -15.39
CA ASP A 51 5.44 -4.68 -15.26
C ASP A 51 3.98 -4.47 -15.64
N PHE A 52 3.40 -3.32 -15.28
CA PHE A 52 2.03 -3.01 -15.69
C PHE A 52 1.93 -2.67 -17.17
N VAL A 53 2.93 -1.95 -17.72
CA VAL A 53 3.02 -1.70 -19.16
C VAL A 53 3.04 -3.01 -19.95
N GLN A 54 3.85 -3.98 -19.51
CA GLN A 54 3.89 -5.29 -20.15
C GLN A 54 2.54 -6.02 -20.06
N LEU A 55 1.88 -5.99 -18.92
CA LEU A 55 0.55 -6.59 -18.72
C LEU A 55 -0.48 -5.99 -19.68
N LEU A 56 -0.46 -4.68 -19.89
CA LEU A 56 -1.34 -4.00 -20.84
C LEU A 56 -1.04 -4.39 -22.29
N VAL A 57 0.23 -4.43 -22.67
CA VAL A 57 0.66 -4.85 -24.03
C VAL A 57 0.22 -6.29 -24.32
N GLU A 58 0.34 -7.19 -23.35
CA GLU A 58 -0.15 -8.58 -23.47
C GLU A 58 -1.68 -8.66 -23.68
N GLN A 59 -2.43 -7.64 -23.25
CA GLN A 59 -3.86 -7.52 -23.52
C GLN A 59 -4.18 -6.78 -24.83
N GLY A 60 -3.16 -6.41 -25.59
CA GLY A 60 -3.34 -5.68 -26.87
C GLY A 60 -3.60 -4.18 -26.69
N VAL A 61 -3.31 -3.61 -25.54
CA VAL A 61 -3.43 -2.18 -25.25
C VAL A 61 -2.13 -1.48 -25.67
N GLU A 62 -2.23 -0.33 -26.34
CA GLU A 62 -1.10 0.57 -26.55
C GLU A 62 -0.71 1.19 -25.21
N ALA A 63 0.37 0.71 -24.63
CA ALA A 63 0.83 1.13 -23.31
C ALA A 63 2.18 1.85 -23.39
N LEU A 64 2.29 2.93 -22.63
CA LEU A 64 3.49 3.75 -22.50
C LEU A 64 3.83 3.91 -21.02
N GLY A 65 5.07 3.59 -20.65
CA GLY A 65 5.61 3.94 -19.33
C GLY A 65 6.20 5.34 -19.31
N VAL A 66 6.10 6.00 -18.19
CA VAL A 66 6.80 7.27 -17.89
C VAL A 66 7.47 7.11 -16.54
N ASP A 67 8.79 7.27 -16.51
CA ASP A 67 9.58 7.21 -15.28
C ASP A 67 10.78 8.14 -15.38
N SER A 68 11.12 8.80 -14.30
CA SER A 68 12.28 9.70 -14.26
C SER A 68 13.62 8.97 -14.08
N ASP A 69 13.58 7.70 -13.65
CA ASP A 69 14.80 6.90 -13.44
C ASP A 69 15.35 6.36 -14.78
N PRO A 70 16.56 6.77 -15.18
CA PRO A 70 17.18 6.29 -16.42
C PRO A 70 17.45 4.78 -16.41
N ILE A 71 17.65 4.15 -15.24
CA ILE A 71 17.87 2.71 -15.11
C ILE A 71 16.57 1.95 -15.44
N ALA A 72 15.44 2.40 -14.89
CA ALA A 72 14.13 1.88 -15.25
C ALA A 72 13.87 1.98 -16.75
N ALA A 73 14.18 3.15 -17.32
CA ALA A 73 14.02 3.38 -18.75
C ALA A 73 14.90 2.46 -19.63
N GLU A 74 16.15 2.23 -19.25
CA GLU A 74 17.04 1.31 -19.96
C GLU A 74 16.50 -0.13 -19.93
N LYS A 75 16.04 -0.60 -18.78
CA LYS A 75 15.49 -1.95 -18.62
C LYS A 75 14.22 -2.16 -19.42
N MET A 76 13.31 -1.19 -19.40
CA MET A 76 12.10 -1.28 -20.22
C MET A 76 12.42 -1.35 -21.71
N ARG A 77 13.36 -0.52 -22.20
CA ARG A 77 13.82 -0.58 -23.59
C ARG A 77 14.43 -1.93 -23.94
N ALA A 78 15.24 -2.49 -23.05
CA ALA A 78 15.81 -3.83 -23.24
C ALA A 78 14.75 -4.94 -23.34
N ARG A 79 13.59 -4.75 -22.69
CA ARG A 79 12.40 -5.63 -22.79
C ARG A 79 11.52 -5.32 -24.02
N GLY A 80 11.86 -4.33 -24.84
CA GLY A 80 11.05 -3.91 -26.00
C GLY A 80 9.78 -3.15 -25.63
N LEU A 81 9.72 -2.60 -24.40
CA LEU A 81 8.58 -1.81 -23.93
C LEU A 81 8.76 -0.32 -24.24
N SER A 82 7.66 0.36 -24.51
CA SER A 82 7.65 1.80 -24.75
C SER A 82 7.80 2.58 -23.45
N ILE A 83 8.77 3.50 -23.41
CA ILE A 83 9.01 4.36 -22.24
C ILE A 83 9.52 5.74 -22.64
N ILE A 84 9.06 6.75 -21.90
CA ILE A 84 9.63 8.10 -21.87
C ILE A 84 10.34 8.28 -20.51
N ALA A 85 11.65 8.60 -20.57
CA ALA A 85 12.45 8.91 -19.39
C ALA A 85 12.22 10.39 -19.01
N GLU A 86 11.17 10.67 -18.24
CA GLU A 86 10.76 12.01 -17.85
C GLU A 86 9.98 11.97 -16.52
N ASP A 87 9.96 13.10 -15.82
CA ASP A 87 9.10 13.30 -14.67
C ASP A 87 7.61 13.23 -15.07
N ALA A 88 6.80 12.51 -14.27
CA ALA A 88 5.40 12.26 -14.59
C ALA A 88 4.56 13.54 -14.73
N LEU A 89 4.82 14.55 -13.90
CA LEU A 89 4.11 15.84 -13.98
C LEU A 89 4.51 16.61 -15.23
N THR A 90 5.80 16.64 -15.56
CA THR A 90 6.33 17.26 -16.79
C THR A 90 5.74 16.60 -18.03
N TYR A 91 5.71 15.28 -18.07
CA TYR A 91 5.06 14.54 -19.15
C TYR A 91 3.58 14.94 -19.32
N LEU A 92 2.81 14.93 -18.23
CA LEU A 92 1.40 15.28 -18.27
C LEU A 92 1.13 16.75 -18.66
N GLN A 93 2.07 17.66 -18.38
CA GLN A 93 1.99 19.06 -18.85
C GLN A 93 2.14 19.18 -20.35
N ASN A 94 2.90 18.28 -20.99
CA ASN A 94 3.25 18.36 -22.40
C ASN A 94 2.39 17.45 -23.29
N VAL A 95 1.78 16.40 -22.73
CA VAL A 95 0.94 15.49 -23.50
C VAL A 95 -0.29 16.20 -24.07
N GLU A 96 -0.69 15.80 -25.28
CA GLU A 96 -1.86 16.34 -25.97
C GLU A 96 -3.16 16.12 -25.18
N ALA A 97 -3.96 17.16 -25.08
CA ALA A 97 -5.25 17.10 -24.38
C ALA A 97 -6.20 16.11 -25.07
N GLY A 98 -6.87 15.28 -24.29
CA GLY A 98 -7.82 14.29 -24.80
C GLY A 98 -7.20 13.20 -25.68
N SER A 99 -5.93 12.87 -25.48
CA SER A 99 -5.21 11.86 -26.25
C SER A 99 -5.18 10.47 -25.60
N LEU A 100 -5.44 10.37 -24.30
CA LEU A 100 -5.34 9.14 -23.52
C LEU A 100 -6.72 8.57 -23.16
N ASP A 101 -6.84 7.23 -23.19
CA ASP A 101 -8.03 6.53 -22.72
C ASP A 101 -7.89 6.14 -21.23
N GLY A 102 -6.66 5.91 -20.76
CA GLY A 102 -6.40 5.53 -19.39
C GLY A 102 -5.08 6.08 -18.84
N ILE A 103 -5.06 6.33 -17.54
CA ILE A 103 -3.86 6.67 -16.79
C ILE A 103 -3.83 5.77 -15.54
N PHE A 104 -2.72 5.07 -15.36
CA PHE A 104 -2.40 4.30 -14.18
C PHE A 104 -1.21 4.93 -13.47
N SER A 105 -1.19 4.82 -12.16
CA SER A 105 -0.01 5.13 -11.35
C SER A 105 -0.08 4.33 -10.07
N ALA A 106 0.96 3.58 -9.77
CA ALA A 106 1.11 2.84 -8.53
C ALA A 106 2.39 3.29 -7.82
N HIS A 107 2.27 3.53 -6.52
CA HIS A 107 3.41 3.87 -5.67
C HIS A 107 4.22 5.10 -6.14
N LEU A 108 3.51 6.11 -6.68
CA LEU A 108 4.09 7.39 -7.07
C LEU A 108 3.61 8.53 -6.16
N VAL A 109 2.31 8.56 -5.84
CA VAL A 109 1.74 9.73 -5.15
C VAL A 109 2.30 9.94 -3.75
N GLU A 110 2.70 8.88 -3.04
CA GLU A 110 3.34 8.94 -1.72
C GLU A 110 4.72 9.63 -1.74
N HIS A 111 5.36 9.69 -2.89
CA HIS A 111 6.63 10.39 -3.11
C HIS A 111 6.43 11.88 -3.40
N LEU A 112 5.19 12.31 -3.60
CA LEU A 112 4.84 13.68 -3.99
C LEU A 112 4.17 14.43 -2.84
N ARG A 113 4.45 15.73 -2.73
CA ARG A 113 3.66 16.62 -1.86
C ARG A 113 2.27 16.83 -2.46
N TYR A 114 1.27 17.12 -1.62
CA TYR A 114 -0.13 17.21 -2.05
C TYR A 114 -0.37 18.20 -3.19
N GLN A 115 0.41 19.29 -3.28
CA GLN A 115 0.31 20.25 -4.39
C GLN A 115 0.66 19.59 -5.73
N ALA A 116 1.73 18.78 -5.75
CA ALA A 116 2.15 18.06 -6.97
C ALA A 116 1.14 16.96 -7.33
N VAL A 117 0.58 16.23 -6.34
CA VAL A 117 -0.49 15.25 -6.59
C VAL A 117 -1.73 15.94 -7.16
N TYR A 118 -2.13 17.09 -6.62
CA TYR A 118 -3.27 17.83 -7.16
C TYR A 118 -3.01 18.31 -8.60
N GLN A 119 -1.81 18.81 -8.91
CA GLN A 119 -1.41 19.20 -10.27
C GLN A 119 -1.38 18.00 -11.22
N LEU A 120 -0.83 16.85 -10.77
CA LEU A 120 -0.83 15.60 -11.54
C LEU A 120 -2.26 15.20 -11.93
N ILE A 121 -3.18 15.20 -10.98
CA ILE A 121 -4.60 14.90 -11.23
C ILE A 121 -5.24 15.92 -12.19
N PHE A 122 -4.90 17.21 -12.05
CA PHE A 122 -5.40 18.25 -12.95
C PHE A 122 -4.95 18.03 -14.39
N TYR A 123 -3.66 17.78 -14.62
CA TYR A 123 -3.14 17.52 -15.97
C TYR A 123 -3.58 16.15 -16.50
N ALA A 124 -3.76 15.15 -15.64
CA ALA A 124 -4.33 13.86 -16.03
C ALA A 124 -5.77 14.03 -16.56
N ASN A 125 -6.59 14.87 -15.91
CA ASN A 125 -7.93 15.18 -16.43
C ASN A 125 -7.86 15.83 -17.81
N ARG A 126 -6.94 16.76 -18.04
CA ARG A 126 -6.73 17.37 -19.34
C ARG A 126 -6.33 16.33 -20.41
N ALA A 127 -5.39 15.45 -20.09
CA ALA A 127 -4.83 14.46 -21.00
C ALA A 127 -5.83 13.36 -21.40
N LEU A 128 -6.74 13.01 -20.52
CA LEU A 128 -7.74 11.99 -20.78
C LEU A 128 -8.83 12.47 -21.75
N LYS A 129 -9.33 11.55 -22.57
CA LYS A 129 -10.57 11.71 -23.35
C LYS A 129 -11.78 11.74 -22.42
N SER A 130 -12.94 12.22 -22.91
CA SER A 130 -14.22 11.96 -22.26
C SER A 130 -14.46 10.44 -22.17
N GLY A 131 -14.88 9.95 -21.00
CA GLY A 131 -14.97 8.53 -20.70
C GLY A 131 -13.64 7.91 -20.26
N GLY A 132 -12.51 8.61 -20.38
CA GLY A 132 -11.20 8.14 -19.98
C GLY A 132 -11.07 7.97 -18.45
N ARG A 133 -10.24 7.05 -18.02
CA ARG A 133 -10.13 6.60 -16.62
C ARG A 133 -8.75 6.86 -16.04
N ILE A 134 -8.75 7.20 -14.74
CA ILE A 134 -7.54 7.24 -13.92
C ILE A 134 -7.63 6.23 -12.77
N VAL A 135 -6.52 5.57 -12.46
CA VAL A 135 -6.36 4.73 -11.28
C VAL A 135 -5.07 5.12 -10.57
N LEU A 136 -5.15 5.45 -9.30
CA LEU A 136 -4.03 5.81 -8.43
C LEU A 136 -3.97 4.81 -7.29
N ALA A 137 -2.92 3.99 -7.23
CA ALA A 137 -2.65 3.04 -6.17
C ALA A 137 -1.52 3.57 -5.27
N THR A 138 -1.61 3.32 -3.96
CA THR A 138 -0.67 3.83 -2.95
C THR A 138 -0.70 2.94 -1.69
N PRO A 139 0.30 3.00 -0.80
CA PRO A 139 0.24 2.26 0.46
C PRO A 139 -1.04 2.55 1.24
N ASN A 140 -1.67 1.49 1.75
CA ASN A 140 -2.97 1.57 2.40
C ASN A 140 -2.86 2.11 3.84
N PRO A 141 -3.37 3.32 4.13
CA PRO A 141 -3.34 3.87 5.48
C PRO A 141 -4.28 3.14 6.46
N HIS A 142 -5.15 2.24 6.00
CA HIS A 142 -5.97 1.41 6.88
C HIS A 142 -5.24 0.16 7.35
N ALA A 143 -4.19 -0.28 6.65
CA ALA A 143 -3.40 -1.44 7.02
C ALA A 143 -2.38 -1.06 8.11
N LEU A 144 -2.43 -1.76 9.25
CA LEU A 144 -1.49 -1.48 10.35
C LEU A 144 -0.03 -1.68 9.93
N ILE A 145 0.25 -2.67 9.10
CA ILE A 145 1.60 -2.95 8.59
C ILE A 145 2.19 -1.76 7.81
N SER A 146 1.37 -1.01 7.07
CA SER A 146 1.82 0.18 6.35
C SER A 146 2.34 1.24 7.31
N HIS A 147 1.74 1.40 8.50
CA HIS A 147 2.19 2.36 9.51
C HIS A 147 3.40 1.89 10.32
N LEU A 148 3.50 0.59 10.57
CA LEU A 148 4.55 0.05 11.44
C LEU A 148 5.89 -0.07 10.71
N ASP A 149 5.87 -0.42 9.44
CA ASP A 149 7.08 -0.82 8.74
C ASP A 149 7.13 -0.34 7.29
N LEU A 150 6.24 -0.82 6.42
CA LEU A 150 6.36 -0.68 4.97
C LEU A 150 6.51 0.77 4.47
N TYR A 151 5.79 1.71 5.06
CA TYR A 151 5.89 3.11 4.66
C TYR A 151 7.25 3.72 5.00
N TRP A 152 7.77 3.40 6.17
CA TRP A 152 9.02 3.98 6.68
C TRP A 152 10.27 3.32 6.12
N LEU A 153 10.12 2.16 5.50
CA LEU A 153 11.24 1.48 4.84
C LEU A 153 11.70 2.22 3.57
N HIS A 154 10.90 3.11 3.00
CA HIS A 154 11.29 3.83 1.79
C HIS A 154 11.59 5.30 2.09
N PHE A 155 12.83 5.73 1.87
CA PHE A 155 13.31 7.08 2.16
C PHE A 155 12.67 8.17 1.29
N GLY A 156 12.11 7.82 0.14
CA GLY A 156 11.41 8.73 -0.77
C GLY A 156 9.96 9.04 -0.37
N HIS A 157 9.37 8.31 0.59
CA HIS A 157 8.00 8.57 1.02
C HIS A 157 7.89 9.88 1.80
N VAL A 158 7.05 10.78 1.35
CA VAL A 158 6.83 12.10 1.98
C VAL A 158 5.43 12.28 2.54
N SER A 159 4.43 11.50 2.09
CA SER A 159 3.04 11.63 2.53
C SER A 159 2.25 10.34 2.39
N PHE A 160 1.46 9.99 3.41
CA PHE A 160 0.37 9.04 3.26
C PHE A 160 -0.83 9.70 2.58
N TYR A 161 -1.37 9.06 1.55
CA TYR A 161 -2.60 9.50 0.89
C TYR A 161 -3.73 8.53 1.19
N HIS A 162 -4.67 8.99 2.02
CA HIS A 162 -5.91 8.26 2.22
C HIS A 162 -6.71 8.24 0.90
N PRO A 163 -7.26 7.09 0.45
CA PRO A 163 -7.93 7.01 -0.85
C PRO A 163 -9.11 7.97 -0.98
N ARG A 164 -9.83 8.27 0.12
CA ARG A 164 -10.89 9.30 0.11
C ARG A 164 -10.36 10.72 -0.15
N LEU A 165 -9.11 11.02 0.25
CA LEU A 165 -8.48 12.30 -0.08
C LEU A 165 -8.17 12.37 -1.57
N LEU A 166 -7.67 11.27 -2.17
CA LEU A 166 -7.47 11.18 -3.62
C LEU A 166 -8.80 11.33 -4.37
N CYS A 167 -9.86 10.67 -3.91
CA CYS A 167 -11.21 10.86 -4.48
C CYS A 167 -11.68 12.32 -4.38
N PHE A 168 -11.41 13.01 -3.27
CA PHE A 168 -11.73 14.44 -3.15
C PHE A 168 -10.94 15.29 -4.19
N PHE A 169 -9.65 15.01 -4.41
CA PHE A 169 -8.87 15.71 -5.43
C PHE A 169 -9.41 15.43 -6.84
N LEU A 170 -9.72 14.18 -7.15
CA LEU A 170 -10.33 13.77 -8.41
C LEU A 170 -11.66 14.52 -8.65
N HIS A 171 -12.55 14.51 -7.66
CA HIS A 171 -13.82 15.23 -7.73
C HIS A 171 -13.63 16.73 -7.95
N ARG A 172 -12.72 17.33 -7.20
CA ARG A 172 -12.46 18.79 -7.24
C ARG A 172 -11.94 19.25 -8.59
N VAL A 173 -11.20 18.39 -9.31
CA VAL A 173 -10.67 18.63 -10.66
C VAL A 173 -11.73 18.41 -11.75
N GLY A 174 -12.84 17.73 -11.44
CA GLY A 174 -13.93 17.53 -12.37
C GLY A 174 -14.15 16.09 -12.83
N PHE A 175 -13.43 15.13 -12.29
CA PHE A 175 -13.76 13.72 -12.49
C PHE A 175 -15.11 13.37 -11.87
N ARG A 176 -15.68 12.23 -12.28
CA ARG A 176 -16.96 11.70 -11.75
C ARG A 176 -16.82 10.21 -11.49
N SER A 177 -17.82 9.67 -10.79
CA SER A 177 -17.87 8.25 -10.42
C SER A 177 -16.62 7.81 -9.63
N GLU A 178 -16.14 8.69 -8.75
CA GLU A 178 -14.99 8.42 -7.91
C GLU A 178 -15.32 7.25 -6.98
N THR A 179 -14.47 6.25 -6.99
CA THR A 179 -14.53 5.12 -6.07
C THR A 179 -13.15 4.81 -5.54
N TRP A 180 -13.11 4.09 -4.46
CA TRP A 180 -11.85 3.60 -3.88
C TRP A 180 -12.05 2.18 -3.36
N GLY A 181 -10.94 1.47 -3.22
CA GLY A 181 -10.92 0.11 -2.72
C GLY A 181 -9.54 -0.29 -2.23
N GLU A 182 -9.42 -1.53 -1.86
CA GLU A 182 -8.18 -2.18 -1.44
C GLU A 182 -7.84 -3.26 -2.46
N ASN A 183 -6.56 -3.40 -2.78
CA ASN A 183 -6.08 -4.47 -3.64
C ASN A 183 -5.94 -5.75 -2.80
N PRO A 184 -6.73 -6.80 -3.05
CA PRO A 184 -6.71 -8.03 -2.28
C PRO A 184 -5.52 -8.95 -2.63
N ALA A 185 -4.49 -8.42 -3.27
CA ALA A 185 -3.28 -9.20 -3.56
C ALA A 185 -2.73 -9.83 -2.28
N PRO A 186 -2.03 -10.96 -2.37
CA PRO A 186 -1.55 -11.66 -1.18
C PRO A 186 -0.72 -10.74 -0.31
N PRO A 187 -0.73 -10.99 1.00
CA PRO A 187 0.04 -10.20 1.94
C PRO A 187 1.49 -10.11 1.48
N HIS A 188 2.06 -8.92 1.55
CA HIS A 188 3.42 -8.64 1.16
C HIS A 188 4.37 -9.66 1.81
N PRO A 189 5.39 -10.18 1.07
CA PRO A 189 6.36 -11.14 1.61
C PRO A 189 7.03 -10.70 2.90
N LEU A 190 7.06 -9.38 3.19
CA LEU A 190 7.53 -8.85 4.47
C LEU A 190 6.70 -9.33 5.67
N LEU A 191 5.42 -9.66 5.52
CA LEU A 191 4.69 -10.32 6.61
C LEU A 191 5.26 -11.71 6.89
N GLY A 192 5.63 -12.45 5.87
CA GLY A 192 6.37 -13.71 6.00
C GLY A 192 7.79 -13.51 6.53
N SER A 193 8.49 -12.45 6.11
CA SER A 193 9.87 -12.16 6.54
C SER A 193 9.97 -11.46 7.88
N LEU A 194 8.96 -10.71 8.33
CA LEU A 194 8.89 -10.22 9.72
C LEU A 194 8.81 -11.39 10.72
N TYR A 195 8.28 -12.53 10.29
CA TYR A 195 8.25 -13.77 11.08
C TYR A 195 9.43 -14.70 10.78
N HIS A 196 10.15 -14.49 9.69
CA HIS A 196 11.34 -15.27 9.29
C HIS A 196 12.49 -14.32 8.94
N HIS A 197 12.97 -13.56 9.93
CA HIS A 197 14.27 -12.90 9.79
C HIS A 197 15.34 -13.97 9.58
N GLN A 198 15.61 -14.31 8.33
CA GLN A 198 16.95 -14.65 7.94
C GLN A 198 17.67 -13.30 7.84
N ALA A 199 18.47 -12.98 8.85
CA ALA A 199 19.36 -11.85 8.79
C ALA A 199 20.17 -11.90 7.48
N PRO A 200 20.40 -10.75 6.81
CA PRO A 200 21.33 -10.72 5.69
C PRO A 200 22.66 -11.35 6.15
N PRO A 201 23.33 -12.16 5.33
CA PRO A 201 24.40 -13.06 5.76
C PRO A 201 25.66 -12.42 6.33
N GLN A 202 25.67 -11.14 6.68
CA GLN A 202 26.82 -10.44 7.27
C GLN A 202 26.49 -9.29 8.25
N ALA A 203 25.32 -9.23 8.86
CA ALA A 203 25.14 -8.38 10.03
C ALA A 203 25.75 -9.10 11.23
N ASN A 204 26.77 -8.52 11.86
CA ASN A 204 27.42 -9.02 13.07
C ASN A 204 26.37 -9.49 14.08
N SER A 205 26.47 -10.75 14.47
CA SER A 205 25.56 -11.51 15.29
C SER A 205 25.13 -10.77 16.56
N ILE A 206 23.91 -10.25 16.56
CA ILE A 206 23.16 -10.12 17.80
C ILE A 206 22.66 -11.53 18.10
N ASP A 207 23.12 -12.09 19.21
CA ASP A 207 22.77 -13.43 19.67
C ASP A 207 21.24 -13.62 19.67
N PRO A 208 20.67 -14.50 18.80
CA PRO A 208 19.24 -14.72 18.75
C PRO A 208 18.70 -15.39 20.00
N GLY A 209 19.54 -15.99 20.84
CA GLY A 209 19.15 -16.64 22.10
C GLY A 209 18.60 -15.71 23.17
N ARG A 210 18.73 -14.38 23.01
CA ARG A 210 18.22 -13.40 23.96
C ARG A 210 16.73 -13.06 23.80
N PHE A 211 16.13 -13.50 22.71
CA PHE A 211 14.69 -13.34 22.43
C PHE A 211 14.04 -14.69 22.12
N GLU A 212 14.10 -15.63 23.05
CA GLU A 212 13.17 -16.76 23.04
C GLU A 212 11.75 -16.19 23.08
N ARG A 213 11.08 -16.20 21.91
CA ARG A 213 9.63 -16.03 21.87
C ARG A 213 9.03 -17.21 22.60
N ARG A 214 8.50 -16.98 23.79
CA ARG A 214 7.54 -17.92 24.32
C ARG A 214 6.38 -17.97 23.35
N SER A 215 6.33 -19.01 22.53
CA SER A 215 5.13 -19.35 21.79
C SER A 215 4.02 -19.47 22.83
N ILE A 216 3.08 -18.53 22.80
CA ILE A 216 1.86 -18.68 23.58
C ILE A 216 1.08 -19.75 22.85
N ASP A 217 1.16 -20.96 23.37
CA ASP A 217 0.35 -22.08 22.90
C ASP A 217 -1.11 -21.82 23.27
N TRP A 218 -1.86 -21.32 22.33
CA TRP A 218 -3.28 -20.98 22.50
C TRP A 218 -4.14 -22.23 22.71
N GLU A 219 -3.67 -23.42 22.31
CA GLU A 219 -4.35 -24.68 22.50
C GLU A 219 -4.15 -25.25 23.93
N ALA A 220 -3.08 -24.85 24.61
CA ALA A 220 -2.78 -25.31 25.96
C ALA A 220 -3.41 -24.45 27.08
N SER A 221 -4.36 -23.59 26.78
CA SER A 221 -5.08 -22.84 27.81
C SER A 221 -5.89 -23.79 28.68
N PRO A 222 -5.69 -23.82 30.03
CA PRO A 222 -6.45 -24.68 30.90
C PRO A 222 -7.95 -24.37 30.81
N PRO A 223 -8.82 -25.35 30.96
CA PRO A 223 -10.26 -25.17 30.78
C PRO A 223 -10.77 -24.02 31.67
N ARG A 224 -11.13 -22.92 31.00
CA ARG A 224 -11.54 -21.65 31.60
C ARG A 224 -12.76 -21.75 32.52
N GLU A 225 -13.52 -22.84 32.47
CA GLU A 225 -14.80 -22.98 33.19
C GLU A 225 -14.69 -23.19 34.70
N LYS A 226 -13.71 -23.94 35.20
CA LYS A 226 -13.65 -24.24 36.65
C LYS A 226 -13.06 -23.10 37.49
N LEU A 227 -12.02 -22.42 36.98
CA LEU A 227 -11.44 -21.26 37.67
C LEU A 227 -12.36 -20.04 37.63
N SER A 228 -13.17 -19.89 36.58
CA SER A 228 -14.07 -18.75 36.40
C SER A 228 -15.28 -18.75 37.34
N ARG A 229 -15.80 -19.93 37.73
CA ARG A 229 -16.94 -20.01 38.67
C ARG A 229 -16.53 -19.65 40.10
N TRP A 230 -15.37 -20.14 40.55
CA TRP A 230 -14.90 -19.85 41.90
C TRP A 230 -14.47 -18.39 42.05
N ARG A 231 -13.71 -17.86 41.08
CA ARG A 231 -13.32 -16.45 41.09
C ARG A 231 -14.52 -15.50 40.98
N ARG A 232 -15.53 -15.84 40.18
CA ARG A 232 -16.76 -15.04 40.08
C ARG A 232 -17.53 -15.03 41.42
N SER A 233 -17.64 -16.17 42.10
CA SER A 233 -18.32 -16.25 43.39
C SER A 233 -17.60 -15.45 44.49
N LEU A 234 -16.27 -15.52 44.56
CA LEU A 234 -15.50 -14.79 45.58
C LEU A 234 -15.47 -13.29 45.31
N ARG A 235 -15.26 -12.89 44.03
CA ARG A 235 -15.30 -11.49 43.61
C ARG A 235 -16.66 -10.85 43.85
N GLY A 236 -17.76 -11.55 43.54
CA GLY A 236 -19.10 -11.04 43.77
C GLY A 236 -19.45 -10.89 45.25
N ARG A 237 -18.90 -11.72 46.13
CA ARG A 237 -19.07 -11.56 47.58
C ARG A 237 -18.25 -10.42 48.16
N LEU A 238 -16.99 -10.28 47.73
CA LEU A 238 -16.11 -9.18 48.12
C LEU A 238 -16.59 -7.83 47.57
N ALA A 239 -17.02 -7.78 46.33
CA ALA A 239 -17.54 -6.56 45.71
C ALA A 239 -18.79 -6.03 46.40
N ARG A 240 -19.73 -6.92 46.78
CA ARG A 240 -20.90 -6.55 47.60
C ARG A 240 -20.53 -6.07 48.99
N LEU A 241 -19.55 -6.70 49.63
CA LEU A 241 -19.07 -6.33 50.95
C LEU A 241 -18.38 -4.96 50.99
N LEU A 242 -17.78 -4.56 49.85
CA LEU A 242 -17.03 -3.31 49.70
C LEU A 242 -17.82 -2.24 48.93
N GLY A 243 -19.04 -2.50 48.50
CA GLY A 243 -19.81 -1.56 47.67
C GLY A 243 -19.24 -1.30 46.29
N LEU A 244 -18.51 -2.27 45.74
CA LEU A 244 -17.79 -2.11 44.44
C LEU A 244 -18.50 -2.79 43.27
N ASP A 245 -19.82 -3.07 43.41
CA ASP A 245 -20.60 -3.79 42.39
C ASP A 245 -20.60 -3.09 41.03
N ASP A 246 -20.54 -1.75 40.99
CA ASP A 246 -20.51 -0.98 39.76
C ASP A 246 -19.15 -1.08 39.07
N ILE A 247 -18.07 -1.06 39.86
CA ILE A 247 -16.70 -1.24 39.32
C ILE A 247 -16.54 -2.64 38.74
N VAL A 248 -17.05 -3.67 39.44
CA VAL A 248 -17.00 -5.06 38.93
C VAL A 248 -17.84 -5.22 37.67
N ARG A 249 -18.99 -4.55 37.59
CA ARG A 249 -19.80 -4.54 36.35
C ARG A 249 -19.07 -3.87 35.18
N GLN A 250 -18.49 -2.71 35.43
CA GLN A 250 -17.73 -1.97 34.39
C GLN A 250 -16.53 -2.79 33.91
N VAL A 251 -15.73 -3.34 34.81
CA VAL A 251 -14.58 -4.20 34.47
C VAL A 251 -15.04 -5.43 33.67
N ASN A 252 -16.14 -6.07 34.04
CA ASN A 252 -16.66 -7.22 33.31
C ASN A 252 -17.19 -6.82 31.90
N GLN A 253 -17.76 -5.64 31.75
CA GLN A 253 -18.17 -5.10 30.45
C GLN A 253 -16.96 -4.82 29.54
N GLU A 254 -15.93 -4.20 30.07
CA GLU A 254 -14.68 -3.96 29.34
C GLU A 254 -14.01 -5.28 28.90
N PHE A 255 -13.94 -6.27 29.81
CA PHE A 255 -13.43 -7.61 29.46
C PHE A 255 -14.29 -8.36 28.44
N ALA A 256 -15.60 -8.10 28.39
CA ALA A 256 -16.48 -8.71 27.40
C ALA A 256 -16.30 -8.12 26.00
N GLN A 257 -15.76 -6.91 25.88
CA GLN A 257 -15.49 -6.25 24.60
C GLN A 257 -14.09 -6.58 24.03
N LEU A 258 -13.17 -7.08 24.87
CA LEU A 258 -11.82 -7.44 24.42
C LEU A 258 -11.78 -8.36 23.18
N PRO A 259 -12.66 -9.37 23.00
CA PRO A 259 -12.68 -10.16 21.78
C PRO A 259 -13.02 -9.34 20.56
N ALA A 260 -13.99 -8.42 20.62
CA ALA A 260 -14.38 -7.55 19.52
C ALA A 260 -13.26 -6.55 19.17
N ASP A 261 -12.56 -6.03 20.18
CA ASP A 261 -11.41 -5.16 19.98
C ASP A 261 -10.23 -5.93 19.37
N MET A 262 -10.01 -7.18 19.78
CA MET A 262 -9.01 -8.08 19.20
C MET A 262 -9.33 -8.41 17.73
N ASP A 263 -10.58 -8.74 17.41
CA ASP A 263 -11.03 -9.03 16.05
C ASP A 263 -10.86 -7.80 15.16
N SER A 264 -11.19 -6.60 15.66
CA SER A 264 -10.95 -5.33 14.97
C SER A 264 -9.46 -5.07 14.71
N LEU A 265 -8.60 -5.42 15.67
CA LEU A 265 -7.15 -5.28 15.51
C LEU A 265 -6.61 -6.26 14.46
N ILE A 266 -7.05 -7.52 14.51
CA ILE A 266 -6.69 -8.55 13.52
C ILE A 266 -7.11 -8.09 12.12
N ASP A 267 -8.36 -7.62 11.94
CA ASP A 267 -8.86 -7.10 10.66
C ASP A 267 -7.98 -5.96 10.12
N ARG A 268 -7.47 -5.09 10.97
CA ARG A 268 -6.55 -4.01 10.58
C ARG A 268 -5.14 -4.50 10.24
N VAL A 269 -4.67 -5.57 10.88
CA VAL A 269 -3.38 -6.21 10.56
C VAL A 269 -3.45 -6.93 9.23
N ASP A 270 -4.56 -7.64 8.97
CA ASP A 270 -4.76 -8.47 7.78
C ASP A 270 -5.23 -7.67 6.54
N ARG A 271 -5.48 -6.37 6.68
CA ARG A 271 -5.86 -5.54 5.53
C ARG A 271 -4.79 -5.52 4.45
N PRO A 272 -5.21 -5.49 3.18
CA PRO A 272 -4.30 -5.30 2.07
C PRO A 272 -3.42 -4.07 2.28
N PHE A 273 -2.11 -4.19 2.00
CA PHE A 273 -1.16 -3.09 2.18
C PHE A 273 -1.30 -1.98 1.13
N GLU A 274 -2.03 -2.23 0.06
CA GLU A 274 -2.26 -1.30 -1.04
C GLU A 274 -3.74 -0.93 -1.16
N CYS A 275 -4.01 0.34 -1.35
CA CYS A 275 -5.33 0.86 -1.69
C CYS A 275 -5.27 1.70 -2.96
N PHE A 276 -6.44 1.96 -3.56
CA PHE A 276 -6.52 2.75 -4.76
C PHE A 276 -7.72 3.70 -4.77
N ALA A 277 -7.61 4.76 -5.56
CA ALA A 277 -8.70 5.62 -5.97
C ALA A 277 -8.81 5.59 -7.49
N THR A 278 -10.02 5.58 -8.01
CA THR A 278 -10.29 5.62 -9.45
C THR A 278 -11.45 6.53 -9.77
N ALA A 279 -11.44 7.12 -10.95
CA ALA A 279 -12.52 7.97 -11.43
C ALA A 279 -12.52 8.03 -12.97
N VAL A 280 -13.61 8.54 -13.52
CA VAL A 280 -13.83 8.70 -14.96
C VAL A 280 -13.98 10.18 -15.29
N LYS A 281 -13.35 10.62 -16.39
CA LYS A 281 -13.57 11.94 -16.94
C LYS A 281 -14.92 11.97 -17.64
N PRO A 282 -15.81 12.91 -17.30
CA PRO A 282 -17.15 13.02 -17.90
C PRO A 282 -17.09 13.39 -19.39
#